data_b7f76cacda5c044758d6a30416e21035
#
_entry.id   b7f76cacda5c044758d6a30416e21035
#
_cell.length_a   1.000
_cell.length_b   1.000
_cell.length_c   1.000
_cell.angle_alpha   90.00
_cell.angle_beta   90.00
_cell.angle_gamma   90.00
#
_symmetry.space_group_name_H-M   'P 1'
#
loop_
_entity.id
_entity.type
_entity.pdbx_description
1 polymer ?
#
loop_
_entity_poly.entity_id
_entity_poly.type
_entity_poly.pdbx_seq_one_letter_code
_entity_poly.pdbx_strand_id
1 'polypeptide(L)'
;MVSEFFRSGQTPNIGVVINPLSGGNRNGLEDVRSIINDHPQVVHCDVQTPEDVQDALVDFARQEINLVAVNGGDGTVQAVLTALFHHQPFEQPPLLAVLQSGTTSMTARDIGFTGCRLKSLKRLFHWSAAGDGNAEVIQRPVLQVTAPGHETRYGMFFGAAAIYQGIEYFHRHINTRGVGGQIGPGLTILRFLWSAVLRRSGFIAPVPVAVSMDDGPPRQFDSLVILVSTLERLFFGLYPYWGKEAGPLHYSAVRAQPRCLLRALSSAVRGRMGSYATAANGFFSHNAHEIKLNLCSGFTLDGQLYEPDNQQEPTVVRYGGTASFLRVKT
;
A
#
# COMPACT_ATOMS: atom_id res chain seq x y z
N MET A 1 5.30 -7.46 -22.25
CA MET A 1 6.02 -6.21 -22.69
C MET A 1 5.03 -5.04 -22.62
N VAL A 2 5.51 -3.78 -22.53
CA VAL A 2 4.61 -2.60 -22.47
C VAL A 2 3.64 -2.54 -23.66
N SER A 3 4.10 -2.98 -24.84
CA SER A 3 3.31 -3.04 -26.08
C SER A 3 2.06 -3.94 -26.04
N GLU A 4 1.92 -4.81 -25.07
CA GLU A 4 0.74 -5.68 -24.91
C GLU A 4 -0.47 -4.93 -24.33
N PHE A 5 -0.22 -3.81 -23.65
CA PHE A 5 -1.25 -2.97 -23.04
C PHE A 5 -1.79 -1.89 -23.99
N PHE A 6 -1.11 -1.67 -25.11
CA PHE A 6 -1.52 -0.69 -26.10
C PHE A 6 -1.66 -1.38 -27.47
N ARG A 7 -2.72 -1.08 -28.20
CA ARG A 7 -2.85 -1.55 -29.57
C ARG A 7 -1.65 -1.05 -30.38
N SER A 8 -1.14 -1.89 -31.27
CA SER A 8 0.05 -1.55 -32.08
C SER A 8 -0.08 -0.17 -32.74
N GLY A 9 0.85 0.75 -32.42
CA GLY A 9 0.85 2.12 -32.95
C GLY A 9 -0.03 3.13 -32.20
N GLN A 10 -0.70 2.74 -31.11
CA GLN A 10 -1.43 3.68 -30.26
C GLN A 10 -0.52 4.31 -29.18
N THR A 11 -0.60 5.63 -29.07
CA THR A 11 -0.07 6.34 -27.90
C THR A 11 -0.95 6.07 -26.68
N PRO A 12 -0.38 6.00 -25.44
CA PRO A 12 -1.16 5.87 -24.24
C PRO A 12 -2.16 7.02 -24.09
N ASN A 13 -3.43 6.67 -23.80
CA ASN A 13 -4.45 7.62 -23.43
C ASN A 13 -4.42 7.77 -21.91
N ILE A 14 -4.02 8.95 -21.40
CA ILE A 14 -3.65 9.14 -19.99
C ILE A 14 -4.75 9.88 -19.23
N GLY A 15 -5.16 9.27 -18.09
CA GLY A 15 -5.95 9.94 -17.06
C GLY A 15 -5.10 10.14 -15.79
N VAL A 16 -5.22 11.29 -15.15
CA VAL A 16 -4.51 11.61 -13.91
C VAL A 16 -5.49 11.80 -12.77
N VAL A 17 -5.42 10.93 -11.78
CA VAL A 17 -6.12 11.10 -10.49
C VAL A 17 -5.25 11.94 -9.58
N ILE A 18 -5.76 13.09 -9.12
CA ILE A 18 -5.04 14.03 -8.26
C ILE A 18 -5.74 14.09 -6.91
N ASN A 19 -5.02 13.76 -5.82
CA ASN A 19 -5.52 14.00 -4.47
C ASN A 19 -4.85 15.26 -3.88
N PRO A 20 -5.56 16.41 -3.82
CA PRO A 20 -5.02 17.67 -3.29
C PRO A 20 -4.59 17.58 -1.82
N LEU A 21 -5.22 16.69 -1.04
CA LEU A 21 -4.98 16.52 0.38
C LEU A 21 -3.74 15.68 0.70
N SER A 22 -3.16 15.01 -0.30
CA SER A 22 -1.94 14.23 -0.13
C SER A 22 -0.78 15.10 0.35
N GLY A 23 0.04 14.57 1.26
CA GLY A 23 1.10 15.32 1.92
C GLY A 23 2.08 16.01 0.96
N GLY A 24 2.40 15.38 -0.18
CA GLY A 24 3.22 15.97 -1.24
C GLY A 24 2.50 17.04 -2.07
N ASN A 25 1.16 17.04 -2.13
CA ASN A 25 0.37 17.98 -2.91
C ASN A 25 0.04 19.27 -2.15
N ARG A 26 0.05 19.25 -0.82
CA ARG A 26 -0.23 20.45 0.01
C ARG A 26 0.62 21.66 -0.38
N ASN A 27 1.87 21.41 -0.80
CA ASN A 27 2.76 22.43 -1.32
C ASN A 27 3.22 22.01 -2.73
N GLY A 28 2.81 22.73 -3.78
CA GLY A 28 3.21 22.47 -5.17
C GLY A 28 2.20 21.69 -6.01
N LEU A 29 0.91 21.79 -5.69
CA LEU A 29 -0.17 21.27 -6.54
C LEU A 29 -0.26 22.07 -7.84
N GLU A 30 -0.04 23.38 -7.78
CA GLU A 30 -0.06 24.26 -8.96
C GLU A 30 1.00 23.89 -9.98
N ASP A 31 2.19 23.46 -9.54
CA ASP A 31 3.22 22.96 -10.46
C ASP A 31 2.78 21.67 -11.18
N VAL A 32 2.05 20.79 -10.49
CA VAL A 32 1.47 19.58 -11.10
C VAL A 32 0.44 19.97 -12.15
N ARG A 33 -0.48 20.89 -11.82
CA ARG A 33 -1.52 21.38 -12.74
C ARG A 33 -0.92 22.09 -13.93
N SER A 34 0.12 22.90 -13.73
CA SER A 34 0.84 23.55 -14.83
C SER A 34 1.39 22.52 -15.82
N ILE A 35 2.06 21.47 -15.33
CA ILE A 35 2.59 20.41 -16.19
C ILE A 35 1.47 19.68 -16.95
N ILE A 36 0.32 19.45 -16.32
CA ILE A 36 -0.83 18.78 -16.97
C ILE A 36 -1.42 19.69 -18.03
N ASN A 37 -1.58 20.99 -17.75
CA ASN A 37 -2.14 21.97 -18.68
C ASN A 37 -1.29 22.15 -19.96
N ASP A 38 0.04 21.88 -19.89
CA ASP A 38 0.92 21.85 -21.06
C ASP A 38 0.62 20.62 -21.97
N HIS A 39 -0.27 19.70 -21.54
CA HIS A 39 -0.62 18.46 -22.25
C HIS A 39 -2.15 18.33 -22.39
N PRO A 40 -2.81 19.09 -23.28
CA PRO A 40 -4.27 19.17 -23.37
C PRO A 40 -4.97 17.84 -23.70
N GLN A 41 -4.24 16.83 -24.18
CA GLN A 41 -4.73 15.48 -24.44
C GLN A 41 -4.84 14.63 -23.16
N VAL A 42 -4.29 15.11 -22.03
CA VAL A 42 -4.33 14.39 -20.75
C VAL A 42 -5.57 14.78 -19.98
N VAL A 43 -6.39 13.81 -19.63
CA VAL A 43 -7.57 14.01 -18.77
C VAL A 43 -7.12 13.97 -17.32
N HIS A 44 -7.68 14.82 -16.47
CA HIS A 44 -7.39 14.78 -15.03
C HIS A 44 -8.63 15.02 -14.17
N CYS A 45 -8.62 14.49 -12.97
CA CYS A 45 -9.69 14.68 -12.00
C CYS A 45 -9.09 14.85 -10.59
N ASP A 46 -9.57 15.87 -9.87
CA ASP A 46 -9.27 16.05 -8.45
C ASP A 46 -10.21 15.15 -7.62
N VAL A 47 -9.63 14.40 -6.68
CA VAL A 47 -10.37 13.45 -5.83
C VAL A 47 -10.02 13.70 -4.36
N GLN A 48 -10.99 13.58 -3.49
CA GLN A 48 -10.80 13.71 -2.04
C GLN A 48 -11.34 12.49 -1.29
N THR A 49 -12.35 11.84 -1.82
CA THR A 49 -13.02 10.66 -1.24
C THR A 49 -12.84 9.41 -2.12
N PRO A 50 -13.07 8.22 -1.61
CA PRO A 50 -13.10 6.99 -2.42
C PRO A 50 -14.15 7.04 -3.52
N GLU A 51 -15.29 7.67 -3.27
CA GLU A 51 -16.40 7.85 -4.21
C GLU A 51 -15.96 8.73 -5.40
N ASP A 52 -15.25 9.85 -5.13
CA ASP A 52 -14.67 10.68 -6.20
C ASP A 52 -13.72 9.87 -7.09
N VAL A 53 -12.93 8.96 -6.48
CA VAL A 53 -12.03 8.08 -7.23
C VAL A 53 -12.81 7.13 -8.12
N GLN A 54 -13.89 6.55 -7.61
CA GLN A 54 -14.76 5.66 -8.38
C GLN A 54 -15.37 6.38 -9.57
N ASP A 55 -15.94 7.57 -9.36
CA ASP A 55 -16.55 8.38 -10.41
C ASP A 55 -15.52 8.78 -11.48
N ALA A 56 -14.34 9.22 -11.04
CA ALA A 56 -13.25 9.55 -11.96
C ALA A 56 -12.84 8.34 -12.83
N LEU A 57 -12.75 7.14 -12.27
CA LEU A 57 -12.40 5.93 -13.04
C LEU A 57 -13.52 5.49 -13.98
N VAL A 58 -14.79 5.68 -13.63
CA VAL A 58 -15.92 5.45 -14.53
C VAL A 58 -15.85 6.42 -15.73
N ASP A 59 -15.56 7.69 -15.47
CA ASP A 59 -15.41 8.69 -16.55
C ASP A 59 -14.17 8.42 -17.40
N PHE A 60 -13.08 7.96 -16.82
CA PHE A 60 -11.88 7.55 -17.54
C PHE A 60 -12.15 6.33 -18.45
N ALA A 61 -12.93 5.36 -17.96
CA ALA A 61 -13.31 4.20 -18.77
C ALA A 61 -14.15 4.61 -19.99
N ARG A 62 -15.09 5.55 -19.84
CA ARG A 62 -15.89 6.08 -20.95
C ARG A 62 -15.04 6.83 -22.00
N GLN A 63 -13.93 7.41 -21.57
CA GLN A 63 -12.97 8.11 -22.44
C GLN A 63 -11.86 7.20 -22.96
N GLU A 64 -12.00 5.89 -22.81
CA GLU A 64 -11.04 4.87 -23.27
C GLU A 64 -9.61 5.12 -22.72
N ILE A 65 -9.49 5.67 -21.50
CA ILE A 65 -8.21 5.82 -20.81
C ILE A 65 -7.61 4.43 -20.54
N ASN A 66 -6.36 4.22 -20.93
CA ASN A 66 -5.66 2.95 -20.78
C ASN A 66 -4.42 3.06 -19.87
N LEU A 67 -4.10 4.26 -19.42
CA LEU A 67 -3.03 4.54 -18.45
C LEU A 67 -3.53 5.53 -17.39
N VAL A 68 -3.61 5.10 -16.14
CA VAL A 68 -4.04 5.94 -15.01
C VAL A 68 -2.84 6.33 -14.17
N ALA A 69 -2.50 7.60 -14.16
CA ALA A 69 -1.48 8.16 -13.28
C ALA A 69 -2.11 8.55 -11.94
N VAL A 70 -1.56 8.05 -10.83
CA VAL A 70 -2.05 8.31 -9.47
C VAL A 70 -1.12 9.30 -8.79
N ASN A 71 -1.56 10.56 -8.69
CA ASN A 71 -0.87 11.61 -7.94
C ASN A 71 -1.50 11.75 -6.54
N GLY A 72 -1.19 10.78 -5.69
CA GLY A 72 -1.75 10.64 -4.35
C GLY A 72 -0.83 9.88 -3.41
N GLY A 73 -1.28 9.64 -2.19
CA GLY A 73 -0.63 8.75 -1.22
C GLY A 73 -1.10 7.30 -1.36
N ASP A 74 -0.60 6.42 -0.46
CA ASP A 74 -0.97 5.00 -0.44
C ASP A 74 -2.49 4.79 -0.30
N GLY A 75 -3.20 5.63 0.49
CA GLY A 75 -4.66 5.61 0.59
C GLY A 75 -5.38 5.96 -0.72
N THR A 76 -4.81 6.85 -1.56
CA THR A 76 -5.37 7.13 -2.89
C THR A 76 -5.15 5.95 -3.83
N VAL A 77 -3.98 5.30 -3.76
CA VAL A 77 -3.71 4.06 -4.52
C VAL A 77 -4.67 2.96 -4.08
N GLN A 78 -4.92 2.82 -2.79
CA GLN A 78 -5.89 1.86 -2.23
C GLN A 78 -7.32 2.10 -2.76
N ALA A 79 -7.76 3.36 -2.83
CA ALA A 79 -9.07 3.71 -3.40
C ALA A 79 -9.15 3.38 -4.89
N VAL A 80 -8.08 3.68 -5.66
CA VAL A 80 -7.98 3.32 -7.08
C VAL A 80 -8.02 1.79 -7.27
N LEU A 81 -7.26 1.02 -6.49
CA LEU A 81 -7.29 -0.45 -6.55
C LEU A 81 -8.67 -0.99 -6.18
N THR A 82 -9.32 -0.43 -5.14
CA THR A 82 -10.67 -0.83 -4.77
C THR A 82 -11.66 -0.57 -5.91
N ALA A 83 -11.65 0.61 -6.51
CA ALA A 83 -12.52 0.93 -7.64
C ALA A 83 -12.27 0.00 -8.84
N LEU A 84 -11.01 -0.31 -9.16
CA LEU A 84 -10.66 -1.18 -10.28
C LEU A 84 -11.07 -2.64 -10.08
N PHE A 85 -10.87 -3.20 -8.88
CA PHE A 85 -11.07 -4.63 -8.63
C PHE A 85 -12.46 -4.95 -8.05
N HIS A 86 -13.10 -4.02 -7.34
CA HIS A 86 -14.44 -4.21 -6.79
C HIS A 86 -15.53 -3.78 -7.77
N HIS A 87 -15.43 -2.57 -8.34
CA HIS A 87 -16.45 -2.00 -9.23
C HIS A 87 -16.21 -2.29 -10.71
N GLN A 88 -14.96 -2.61 -11.10
CA GLN A 88 -14.57 -3.03 -12.46
C GLN A 88 -15.09 -2.12 -13.58
N PRO A 89 -14.82 -0.79 -13.54
CA PRO A 89 -15.37 0.14 -14.53
C PRO A 89 -14.78 -0.03 -15.93
N PHE A 90 -13.63 -0.70 -16.08
CA PHE A 90 -12.95 -0.93 -17.35
C PHE A 90 -13.17 -2.36 -17.83
N GLU A 91 -13.38 -2.55 -19.13
CA GLU A 91 -13.37 -3.89 -19.75
C GLU A 91 -11.98 -4.54 -19.66
N GLN A 92 -10.93 -3.75 -19.84
CA GLN A 92 -9.55 -4.14 -19.62
C GLN A 92 -8.91 -3.19 -18.61
N PRO A 93 -8.39 -3.70 -17.48
CA PRO A 93 -7.77 -2.84 -16.48
C PRO A 93 -6.63 -2.00 -17.07
N PRO A 94 -6.59 -0.68 -16.80
CA PRO A 94 -5.55 0.19 -17.31
C PRO A 94 -4.20 -0.10 -16.63
N LEU A 95 -3.11 0.32 -17.27
CA LEU A 95 -1.81 0.43 -16.58
C LEU A 95 -1.89 1.51 -15.51
N LEU A 96 -1.25 1.28 -14.37
CA LEU A 96 -1.16 2.24 -13.28
C LEU A 96 0.23 2.86 -13.22
N ALA A 97 0.31 4.19 -13.18
CA ALA A 97 1.54 4.94 -12.97
C ALA A 97 1.48 5.65 -11.61
N VAL A 98 2.12 5.10 -10.57
CA VAL A 98 2.04 5.66 -9.21
C VAL A 98 3.15 6.66 -8.99
N LEU A 99 2.76 7.92 -8.72
CA LEU A 99 3.68 9.02 -8.42
C LEU A 99 3.91 9.15 -6.92
N GLN A 100 5.13 9.54 -6.52
CA GLN A 100 5.49 9.68 -5.12
C GLN A 100 4.95 10.99 -4.53
N SER A 101 3.67 11.01 -4.15
CA SER A 101 2.97 12.20 -3.63
C SER A 101 2.46 12.04 -2.18
N GLY A 102 2.55 10.85 -1.61
CA GLY A 102 2.22 10.61 -0.21
C GLY A 102 3.42 10.78 0.70
N THR A 103 3.17 10.81 2.01
CA THR A 103 4.22 10.92 3.02
C THR A 103 5.01 9.62 3.17
N THR A 104 4.37 8.49 3.09
CA THR A 104 4.98 7.16 3.20
C THR A 104 5.32 6.62 1.82
N SER A 105 4.37 6.71 0.88
CA SER A 105 4.49 6.29 -0.53
C SER A 105 5.15 4.92 -0.70
N MET A 106 4.69 3.91 0.06
CA MET A 106 5.23 2.55 0.01
C MET A 106 5.12 1.96 -1.38
N THR A 107 3.92 2.02 -1.94
CA THR A 107 3.63 1.50 -3.28
C THR A 107 4.47 2.18 -4.35
N ALA A 108 4.54 3.52 -4.32
CA ALA A 108 5.35 4.26 -5.29
C ALA A 108 6.84 3.92 -5.21
N ARG A 109 7.37 3.65 -4.01
CA ARG A 109 8.78 3.29 -3.82
C ARG A 109 9.11 1.87 -4.27
N ASP A 110 8.18 0.94 -4.12
CA ASP A 110 8.39 -0.45 -4.53
C ASP A 110 8.21 -0.64 -6.04
N ILE A 111 7.12 -0.10 -6.59
CA ILE A 111 6.71 -0.39 -7.97
C ILE A 111 6.46 0.83 -8.85
N GLY A 112 6.41 2.05 -8.27
CA GLY A 112 6.09 3.28 -8.99
C GLY A 112 7.31 4.06 -9.49
N PHE A 113 7.07 5.33 -9.74
CA PHE A 113 8.10 6.28 -10.14
C PHE A 113 8.87 6.74 -8.90
N THR A 114 10.20 6.64 -8.96
CA THR A 114 11.10 7.10 -7.91
C THR A 114 11.55 8.55 -8.14
N GLY A 115 11.78 9.28 -7.05
CA GLY A 115 12.32 10.63 -7.07
C GLY A 115 11.26 11.74 -7.03
N CYS A 116 11.60 12.89 -7.57
CA CYS A 116 10.72 14.06 -7.51
C CYS A 116 9.45 13.84 -8.37
N ARG A 117 8.29 14.04 -7.76
CA ARG A 117 6.95 13.93 -8.36
C ARG A 117 6.84 14.64 -9.70
N LEU A 118 7.26 15.91 -9.77
CA LEU A 118 7.17 16.72 -11.00
C LEU A 118 8.04 16.16 -12.12
N LYS A 119 9.26 15.71 -11.78
CA LYS A 119 10.15 15.05 -12.75
C LYS A 119 9.55 13.73 -13.24
N SER A 120 8.91 12.98 -12.35
CA SER A 120 8.23 11.72 -12.69
C SER A 120 7.06 11.93 -13.63
N LEU A 121 6.25 12.95 -13.38
CA LEU A 121 5.12 13.30 -14.26
C LEU A 121 5.60 13.76 -15.65
N LYS A 122 6.59 14.64 -15.72
CA LYS A 122 7.21 15.06 -17.00
C LYS A 122 7.80 13.87 -17.77
N ARG A 123 8.44 12.94 -17.06
CA ARG A 123 9.01 11.72 -17.65
C ARG A 123 7.91 10.80 -18.21
N LEU A 124 6.79 10.66 -17.50
CA LEU A 124 5.64 9.90 -17.96
C LEU A 124 5.09 10.47 -19.27
N PHE A 125 4.87 11.79 -19.32
CA PHE A 125 4.33 12.45 -20.52
C PHE A 125 5.32 12.45 -21.69
N HIS A 126 6.62 12.66 -21.43
CA HIS A 126 7.64 12.53 -22.45
C HIS A 126 7.69 11.11 -23.04
N TRP A 127 7.68 10.10 -22.18
CA TRP A 127 7.64 8.70 -22.62
C TRP A 127 6.39 8.40 -23.45
N SER A 128 5.22 8.88 -23.05
CA SER A 128 3.97 8.63 -23.77
C SER A 128 3.94 9.29 -25.16
N ALA A 129 4.59 10.44 -25.31
CA ALA A 129 4.67 11.17 -26.58
C ALA A 129 5.73 10.61 -27.53
N ALA A 130 6.89 10.20 -26.98
CA ALA A 130 8.01 9.71 -27.79
C ALA A 130 7.81 8.27 -28.29
N GLY A 131 6.99 7.46 -27.59
CA GLY A 131 6.75 6.05 -27.93
C GLY A 131 7.98 5.16 -27.73
N ASP A 132 9.10 5.73 -27.28
CA ASP A 132 10.36 5.07 -27.04
C ASP A 132 10.78 5.25 -25.56
N GLY A 133 11.69 4.43 -25.10
CA GLY A 133 12.30 4.56 -23.79
C GLY A 133 12.20 3.32 -22.90
N ASN A 134 12.99 3.37 -21.84
CA ASN A 134 13.12 2.30 -20.86
C ASN A 134 11.90 2.25 -19.93
N ALA A 135 10.78 1.75 -20.44
CA ALA A 135 9.61 1.47 -19.63
C ALA A 135 9.47 -0.04 -19.37
N GLU A 136 9.07 -0.38 -18.16
CA GLU A 136 8.76 -1.75 -17.77
C GLU A 136 7.37 -1.82 -17.14
N VAL A 137 6.70 -2.94 -17.35
CA VAL A 137 5.46 -3.27 -16.62
C VAL A 137 5.81 -4.21 -15.50
N ILE A 138 5.44 -3.81 -14.29
CA ILE A 138 5.59 -4.61 -13.08
C ILE A 138 4.22 -5.12 -12.68
N GLN A 139 4.06 -6.42 -12.68
CA GLN A 139 2.84 -7.05 -12.17
C GLN A 139 2.99 -7.30 -10.67
N ARG A 140 1.96 -6.92 -9.91
CA ARG A 140 1.88 -7.17 -8.46
C ARG A 140 0.53 -7.77 -8.10
N PRO A 141 0.53 -8.83 -7.29
CA PRO A 141 -0.68 -9.27 -6.62
C PRO A 141 -1.29 -8.15 -5.79
N VAL A 142 -2.60 -8.13 -5.67
CA VAL A 142 -3.36 -7.16 -4.87
C VAL A 142 -4.02 -7.90 -3.72
N LEU A 143 -4.02 -7.32 -2.53
CA LEU A 143 -4.78 -7.83 -1.39
C LEU A 143 -6.26 -7.53 -1.60
N GLN A 144 -7.12 -8.52 -1.43
CA GLN A 144 -8.55 -8.36 -1.20
C GLN A 144 -8.80 -8.54 0.29
N VAL A 145 -9.39 -7.55 0.93
CA VAL A 145 -9.69 -7.56 2.36
C VAL A 145 -11.19 -7.46 2.55
N THR A 146 -11.77 -8.48 3.19
CA THR A 146 -13.18 -8.51 3.60
C THR A 146 -13.24 -8.57 5.11
N ALA A 147 -13.88 -7.59 5.72
CA ALA A 147 -14.04 -7.48 7.16
C ALA A 147 -15.52 -7.30 7.51
N PRO A 148 -16.01 -7.84 8.65
CA PRO A 148 -17.39 -7.66 9.10
C PRO A 148 -17.77 -6.18 9.20
N GLY A 149 -18.93 -5.80 8.65
CA GLY A 149 -19.43 -4.43 8.63
C GLY A 149 -18.81 -3.50 7.59
N HIS A 150 -17.85 -3.99 6.79
CA HIS A 150 -17.18 -3.19 5.76
C HIS A 150 -17.35 -3.81 4.38
N GLU A 151 -17.44 -2.95 3.38
CA GLU A 151 -17.29 -3.39 2.00
C GLU A 151 -15.90 -3.97 1.75
N THR A 152 -15.82 -4.89 0.78
CA THR A 152 -14.54 -5.45 0.35
C THR A 152 -13.64 -4.34 -0.21
N ARG A 153 -12.40 -4.28 0.30
CA ARG A 153 -11.40 -3.31 -0.11
C ARG A 153 -10.18 -4.01 -0.72
N TYR A 154 -9.49 -3.28 -1.57
CA TYR A 154 -8.29 -3.77 -2.24
C TYR A 154 -7.11 -2.86 -1.96
N GLY A 155 -5.94 -3.47 -1.74
CA GLY A 155 -4.74 -2.71 -1.37
C GLY A 155 -3.46 -3.53 -1.50
N MET A 156 -2.36 -3.00 -0.96
CA MET A 156 -1.03 -3.61 -1.09
C MET A 156 -0.42 -3.99 0.26
N PHE A 157 -0.87 -3.36 1.34
CA PHE A 157 -0.32 -3.54 2.69
C PHE A 157 -1.42 -3.54 3.74
N PHE A 158 -1.56 -4.65 4.45
CA PHE A 158 -2.41 -4.84 5.63
C PHE A 158 -1.55 -4.87 6.89
N GLY A 159 -1.97 -4.16 7.94
CA GLY A 159 -1.28 -4.14 9.22
C GLY A 159 -2.26 -4.19 10.40
N ALA A 160 -1.91 -4.92 11.46
CA ALA A 160 -2.71 -4.98 12.68
C ALA A 160 -1.84 -4.94 13.95
N ALA A 161 -2.46 -4.94 15.12
CA ALA A 161 -1.84 -4.79 16.43
C ALA A 161 -1.04 -3.48 16.55
N ALA A 162 0.25 -3.50 16.85
CA ALA A 162 1.06 -2.29 17.03
C ALA A 162 1.08 -1.37 15.81
N ILE A 163 0.90 -1.92 14.59
CA ILE A 163 0.83 -1.09 13.37
C ILE A 163 -0.45 -0.25 13.40
N TYR A 164 -1.59 -0.87 13.68
CA TYR A 164 -2.86 -0.16 13.83
C TYR A 164 -2.80 0.86 14.96
N GLN A 165 -2.39 0.43 16.17
CA GLN A 165 -2.30 1.28 17.35
C GLN A 165 -1.38 2.50 17.12
N GLY A 166 -0.29 2.32 16.39
CA GLY A 166 0.64 3.38 16.03
C GLY A 166 0.05 4.42 15.09
N ILE A 167 -0.70 4.01 14.08
CA ILE A 167 -1.38 4.90 13.14
C ILE A 167 -2.53 5.63 13.85
N GLU A 168 -3.32 4.91 14.65
CA GLU A 168 -4.41 5.49 15.45
C GLU A 168 -3.89 6.56 16.41
N TYR A 169 -2.81 6.26 17.15
CA TYR A 169 -2.16 7.23 18.04
C TYR A 169 -1.70 8.49 17.29
N PHE A 170 -1.10 8.30 16.11
CA PHE A 170 -0.67 9.42 15.26
C PHE A 170 -1.86 10.30 14.85
N HIS A 171 -2.96 9.69 14.39
CA HIS A 171 -4.15 10.44 13.99
C HIS A 171 -4.76 11.23 15.16
N ARG A 172 -4.83 10.64 16.35
CA ARG A 172 -5.43 11.28 17.54
C ARG A 172 -4.57 12.40 18.15
N HIS A 173 -3.24 12.28 18.11
CA HIS A 173 -2.38 13.17 18.93
C HIS A 173 -1.51 14.13 18.12
N ILE A 174 -1.18 13.82 16.90
CA ILE A 174 -0.24 14.62 16.09
C ILE A 174 -0.97 15.47 15.06
N ASN A 175 -2.03 14.93 14.45
CA ASN A 175 -2.81 15.65 13.45
C ASN A 175 -3.59 16.84 14.05
N THR A 176 -3.94 16.78 15.35
CA THR A 176 -4.68 17.83 16.06
C THR A 176 -3.82 19.02 16.49
N ARG A 177 -2.48 18.90 16.49
CA ARG A 177 -1.58 19.96 17.00
C ARG A 177 -0.97 20.85 15.92
N GLY A 178 -1.35 20.70 14.65
CA GLY A 178 -0.83 21.55 13.56
C GLY A 178 0.70 21.49 13.38
N VAL A 179 1.38 20.58 14.05
CA VAL A 179 2.82 20.34 13.90
C VAL A 179 3.05 19.53 12.63
N GLY A 180 2.70 20.15 11.49
CA GLY A 180 3.03 19.68 10.15
C GLY A 180 4.50 19.89 9.82
N GLY A 181 5.42 19.52 10.71
CA GLY A 181 6.82 19.39 10.38
C GLY A 181 7.00 18.20 9.41
N GLN A 182 7.89 18.35 8.45
CA GLN A 182 8.23 17.38 7.37
C GLN A 182 8.70 15.99 7.84
N ILE A 183 8.49 15.63 9.09
CA ILE A 183 8.77 14.31 9.64
C ILE A 183 7.51 13.48 9.39
N GLY A 184 7.51 12.78 8.26
CA GLY A 184 6.34 12.06 7.78
C GLY A 184 5.80 11.01 8.76
N PRO A 185 4.49 10.69 8.64
CA PRO A 185 3.83 9.66 9.45
C PRO A 185 4.61 8.34 9.52
N GLY A 186 5.27 7.93 8.44
CA GLY A 186 6.09 6.72 8.40
C GLY A 186 7.26 6.74 9.38
N LEU A 187 7.95 7.87 9.53
CA LEU A 187 9.04 8.00 10.52
C LEU A 187 8.50 8.02 11.95
N THR A 188 7.31 8.60 12.13
CA THR A 188 6.63 8.60 13.43
C THR A 188 6.17 7.20 13.81
N ILE A 189 5.59 6.45 12.87
CA ILE A 189 5.22 5.04 13.07
C ILE A 189 6.46 4.21 13.39
N LEU A 190 7.55 4.38 12.64
CA LEU A 190 8.80 3.66 12.92
C LEU A 190 9.36 4.03 14.29
N ARG A 191 9.37 5.31 14.66
CA ARG A 191 9.81 5.79 15.98
C ARG A 191 8.91 5.27 17.08
N PHE A 192 7.60 5.17 16.83
CA PHE A 192 6.63 4.61 17.75
C PHE A 192 6.85 3.09 17.90
N LEU A 193 6.97 2.35 16.81
CA LEU A 193 7.31 0.92 16.83
C LEU A 193 8.67 0.70 17.52
N TRP A 194 9.67 1.55 17.25
CA TRP A 194 10.97 1.49 17.91
C TRP A 194 10.89 1.76 19.42
N SER A 195 10.09 2.74 19.85
CA SER A 195 9.90 3.02 21.28
C SER A 195 9.16 1.92 22.01
N ALA A 196 8.22 1.28 21.33
CA ALA A 196 7.52 0.10 21.83
C ALA A 196 8.45 -1.11 22.00
N VAL A 197 9.32 -1.32 21.03
CA VAL A 197 10.39 -2.34 21.05
C VAL A 197 11.32 -2.12 22.25
N LEU A 198 11.63 -0.88 22.60
CA LEU A 198 12.50 -0.55 23.72
C LEU A 198 11.82 -0.61 25.10
N ARG A 199 10.57 -1.09 25.18
CA ARG A 199 9.79 -1.19 26.43
C ARG A 199 9.65 0.11 27.21
N ARG A 200 9.79 1.26 26.58
CA ARG A 200 9.77 2.57 27.25
C ARG A 200 8.39 3.22 27.35
N SER A 201 7.38 2.65 26.73
CA SER A 201 6.01 3.19 26.80
C SER A 201 5.00 2.06 26.94
N GLY A 202 4.13 2.12 27.94
CA GLY A 202 2.97 1.23 28.11
C GLY A 202 1.86 1.45 27.07
N PHE A 203 2.20 2.00 25.88
CA PHE A 203 1.27 2.41 24.85
C PHE A 203 0.94 1.32 23.82
N ILE A 204 1.70 0.23 23.77
CA ILE A 204 1.42 -0.88 22.85
C ILE A 204 1.05 -2.10 23.65
N ALA A 205 -0.18 -2.53 23.52
CA ALA A 205 -0.68 -3.78 24.07
C ALA A 205 -0.62 -4.88 23.00
N PRO A 206 -0.11 -6.08 23.34
CA PRO A 206 -0.29 -7.23 22.47
C PRO A 206 -1.78 -7.51 22.25
N VAL A 207 -2.11 -7.96 21.05
CA VAL A 207 -3.49 -8.25 20.65
C VAL A 207 -3.64 -9.76 20.52
N PRO A 208 -4.61 -10.39 21.21
CA PRO A 208 -4.98 -11.78 20.97
C PRO A 208 -5.44 -11.96 19.53
N VAL A 209 -4.91 -12.95 18.83
CA VAL A 209 -5.28 -13.27 17.46
C VAL A 209 -5.37 -14.77 17.25
N ALA A 210 -6.36 -15.19 16.45
CA ALA A 210 -6.39 -16.50 15.83
C ALA A 210 -6.16 -16.34 14.33
N VAL A 211 -5.12 -17.01 13.81
CA VAL A 211 -4.73 -16.94 12.40
C VAL A 211 -4.83 -18.33 11.78
N SER A 212 -5.56 -18.44 10.67
CA SER A 212 -5.48 -19.61 9.78
C SER A 212 -5.05 -19.16 8.39
N MET A 213 -4.31 -20.01 7.69
CA MET A 213 -3.79 -19.76 6.35
C MET A 213 -4.20 -20.89 5.44
N ASP A 214 -4.75 -20.55 4.28
CA ASP A 214 -5.32 -21.50 3.34
C ASP A 214 -6.25 -22.47 4.09
N ASP A 215 -6.08 -23.77 3.96
CA ASP A 215 -6.88 -24.79 4.66
C ASP A 215 -6.24 -25.27 5.98
N GLY A 216 -5.24 -24.54 6.49
CA GLY A 216 -4.52 -24.90 7.70
C GLY A 216 -5.33 -24.65 8.99
N PRO A 217 -5.01 -25.35 10.09
CA PRO A 217 -5.68 -25.14 11.34
C PRO A 217 -5.35 -23.76 11.96
N PRO A 218 -6.30 -23.15 12.68
CA PRO A 218 -6.08 -21.86 13.34
C PRO A 218 -5.01 -21.96 14.43
N ARG A 219 -4.12 -20.97 14.46
CA ARG A 219 -3.11 -20.79 15.51
C ARG A 219 -3.45 -19.58 16.35
N GLN A 220 -3.52 -19.73 17.65
CA GLN A 220 -3.82 -18.65 18.59
C GLN A 220 -2.55 -18.19 19.31
N PHE A 221 -2.34 -16.88 19.38
CA PHE A 221 -1.26 -16.28 20.14
C PHE A 221 -1.51 -14.78 20.35
N ASP A 222 -0.83 -14.21 21.35
CA ASP A 222 -0.80 -12.75 21.52
C ASP A 222 0.23 -12.16 20.57
N SER A 223 -0.22 -11.30 19.66
CA SER A 223 0.62 -10.67 18.64
C SER A 223 0.99 -9.24 19.00
N LEU A 224 2.27 -8.92 18.83
CA LEU A 224 2.78 -7.55 18.88
C LEU A 224 2.61 -6.86 17.50
N VAL A 225 2.87 -7.58 16.42
CA VAL A 225 2.80 -7.08 15.04
C VAL A 225 2.24 -8.16 14.14
N ILE A 226 1.30 -7.77 13.29
CA ILE A 226 0.84 -8.57 12.16
C ILE A 226 0.92 -7.71 10.92
N LEU A 227 1.45 -8.26 9.85
CA LEU A 227 1.43 -7.65 8.53
C LEU A 227 1.18 -8.69 7.45
N VAL A 228 0.44 -8.28 6.42
CA VAL A 228 0.28 -9.01 5.16
C VAL A 228 0.54 -8.04 4.03
N SER A 229 1.35 -8.41 3.07
CA SER A 229 1.65 -7.52 1.94
C SER A 229 1.98 -8.28 0.67
N THR A 230 1.81 -7.58 -0.44
CA THR A 230 2.24 -8.02 -1.77
C THR A 230 3.43 -7.19 -2.29
N LEU A 231 3.83 -6.17 -1.52
CA LEU A 231 5.02 -5.36 -1.82
C LEU A 231 6.29 -6.14 -1.48
N GLU A 232 7.31 -6.05 -2.31
CA GLU A 232 8.61 -6.65 -2.02
C GLU A 232 9.32 -5.92 -0.88
N ARG A 233 9.17 -4.59 -0.84
CA ARG A 233 9.80 -3.77 0.19
C ARG A 233 8.79 -2.81 0.80
N LEU A 234 8.82 -2.75 2.11
CA LEU A 234 8.03 -1.79 2.89
C LEU A 234 8.80 -0.47 3.07
N PHE A 235 8.24 0.45 3.86
CA PHE A 235 8.90 1.72 4.19
C PHE A 235 10.33 1.48 4.73
N PHE A 236 11.24 2.39 4.42
CA PHE A 236 12.69 2.31 4.72
C PHE A 236 13.40 1.08 4.13
N GLY A 237 12.81 0.45 3.09
CA GLY A 237 13.41 -0.72 2.45
C GLY A 237 13.34 -2.00 3.29
N LEU A 238 12.50 -2.02 4.32
CA LEU A 238 12.28 -3.21 5.14
C LEU A 238 11.82 -4.39 4.30
N TYR A 239 12.44 -5.55 4.52
CA TYR A 239 12.08 -6.83 3.94
C TYR A 239 11.84 -7.85 5.07
N PRO A 240 10.65 -7.84 5.68
CA PRO A 240 10.36 -8.68 6.85
C PRO A 240 9.80 -10.06 6.47
N TYR A 241 10.16 -10.63 5.33
CA TYR A 241 9.61 -11.86 4.80
C TYR A 241 10.68 -12.93 4.66
N TRP A 242 10.38 -14.15 5.09
CA TRP A 242 11.24 -15.32 4.92
C TRP A 242 10.43 -16.63 4.77
N GLY A 243 9.12 -16.53 4.54
CA GLY A 243 8.26 -17.67 4.16
C GLY A 243 8.76 -18.29 2.86
N LYS A 244 8.63 -19.60 2.74
CA LYS A 244 9.11 -20.40 1.59
C LYS A 244 7.97 -21.08 0.83
N GLU A 245 6.76 -21.00 1.35
CA GLU A 245 5.57 -21.57 0.76
C GLU A 245 5.25 -20.86 -0.56
N ALA A 246 4.62 -21.55 -1.48
CA ALA A 246 4.06 -20.93 -2.68
C ALA A 246 2.81 -20.15 -2.29
N GLY A 247 2.77 -18.85 -2.61
CA GLY A 247 1.63 -17.97 -2.33
C GLY A 247 1.97 -16.52 -2.65
N PRO A 248 0.99 -15.74 -3.14
CA PRO A 248 1.20 -14.36 -3.56
C PRO A 248 1.22 -13.38 -2.39
N LEU A 249 0.74 -13.78 -1.20
CA LEU A 249 0.65 -12.94 -0.02
C LEU A 249 1.79 -13.25 0.95
N HIS A 250 2.56 -12.25 1.31
CA HIS A 250 3.59 -12.36 2.36
C HIS A 250 3.00 -12.03 3.72
N TYR A 251 2.90 -13.01 4.57
CA TYR A 251 2.51 -12.85 5.97
C TYR A 251 3.73 -12.80 6.87
N SER A 252 3.73 -11.88 7.83
CA SER A 252 4.69 -11.88 8.94
C SER A 252 4.03 -11.44 10.24
N ALA A 253 4.39 -12.12 11.33
CA ALA A 253 3.91 -11.76 12.66
C ALA A 253 5.01 -11.87 13.70
N VAL A 254 4.88 -11.06 14.74
CA VAL A 254 5.75 -11.05 15.91
C VAL A 254 4.90 -11.27 17.15
N ARG A 255 5.18 -12.31 17.92
CA ARG A 255 4.49 -12.57 19.22
C ARG A 255 4.77 -11.48 20.23
N ALA A 256 3.90 -11.41 21.23
CA ALA A 256 4.20 -10.70 22.47
C ALA A 256 5.52 -11.23 23.06
N GLN A 257 6.35 -10.32 23.57
CA GLN A 257 7.65 -10.63 24.22
C GLN A 257 8.61 -11.48 23.35
N PRO A 258 8.89 -11.05 22.08
CA PRO A 258 9.80 -11.79 21.22
C PRO A 258 11.23 -11.74 21.76
N ARG A 259 12.01 -12.79 21.50
CA ARG A 259 13.45 -12.80 21.77
C ARG A 259 14.22 -12.16 20.62
N CYS A 260 15.28 -11.43 20.91
CA CYS A 260 16.18 -10.85 19.91
C CYS A 260 15.53 -9.85 18.92
N LEU A 261 14.49 -9.12 19.32
CA LEU A 261 13.72 -8.21 18.45
C LEU A 261 14.60 -7.16 17.75
N LEU A 262 15.59 -6.57 18.45
CA LEU A 262 16.52 -5.59 17.84
C LEU A 262 17.37 -6.21 16.72
N ARG A 263 17.79 -7.46 16.88
CA ARG A 263 18.54 -8.18 15.83
C ARG A 263 17.63 -8.49 14.63
N ALA A 264 16.40 -8.90 14.89
CA ALA A 264 15.42 -9.15 13.84
C ALA A 264 15.13 -7.89 13.02
N LEU A 265 14.90 -6.76 13.68
CA LEU A 265 14.65 -5.48 13.01
C LEU A 265 15.86 -5.03 12.18
N SER A 266 17.07 -5.10 12.74
CA SER A 266 18.30 -4.75 12.00
C SER A 266 18.53 -5.64 10.77
N SER A 267 18.06 -6.87 10.81
CA SER A 267 18.17 -7.81 9.68
C SER A 267 17.09 -7.60 8.64
N ALA A 268 15.87 -7.25 9.06
CA ALA A 268 14.80 -6.86 8.14
C ALA A 268 15.21 -5.63 7.31
N VAL A 269 15.90 -4.64 7.93
CA VAL A 269 16.47 -3.48 7.21
C VAL A 269 17.53 -3.90 6.18
N ARG A 270 18.34 -4.93 6.49
CA ARG A 270 19.36 -5.44 5.57
C ARG A 270 18.81 -6.41 4.53
N GLY A 271 17.50 -6.70 4.55
CA GLY A 271 16.85 -7.64 3.65
C GLY A 271 17.27 -9.10 3.85
N ARG A 272 17.76 -9.46 5.04
CA ARG A 272 18.20 -10.83 5.38
C ARG A 272 17.76 -11.18 6.79
N MET A 273 16.72 -11.99 6.92
CA MET A 273 16.32 -12.49 8.23
C MET A 273 17.28 -13.59 8.66
N GLY A 274 17.89 -13.39 9.82
CA GLY A 274 18.88 -14.32 10.37
C GLY A 274 18.26 -15.56 11.00
N SER A 275 19.11 -16.53 11.38
CA SER A 275 18.71 -17.80 12.00
C SER A 275 17.92 -17.67 13.31
N TYR A 276 17.89 -16.50 13.92
CA TYR A 276 17.10 -16.20 15.13
C TYR A 276 15.63 -15.81 14.83
N ALA A 277 15.27 -15.56 13.57
CA ALA A 277 13.87 -15.29 13.19
C ALA A 277 13.08 -16.61 13.09
N THR A 278 12.81 -17.22 14.23
CA THR A 278 12.14 -18.52 14.36
C THR A 278 10.88 -18.41 15.21
N ALA A 279 9.96 -19.36 15.05
CA ALA A 279 8.75 -19.46 15.86
C ALA A 279 9.08 -19.57 17.38
N ALA A 280 10.17 -20.27 17.75
CA ALA A 280 10.63 -20.38 19.13
C ALA A 280 11.04 -19.02 19.73
N ASN A 281 11.51 -18.08 18.90
CA ASN A 281 11.86 -16.72 19.28
C ASN A 281 10.69 -15.74 19.10
N GLY A 282 9.52 -16.21 18.66
CA GLY A 282 8.31 -15.42 18.51
C GLY A 282 8.18 -14.74 17.17
N PHE A 283 8.83 -15.22 16.12
CA PHE A 283 8.75 -14.68 14.76
C PHE A 283 8.14 -15.70 13.80
N PHE A 284 7.20 -15.25 12.99
CA PHE A 284 6.52 -16.05 11.99
C PHE A 284 6.59 -15.36 10.64
N SER A 285 6.81 -16.10 9.57
CA SER A 285 6.65 -15.64 8.20
C SER A 285 6.24 -16.80 7.31
N HIS A 286 5.17 -16.60 6.55
CA HIS A 286 4.59 -17.56 5.64
C HIS A 286 4.14 -16.86 4.37
N ASN A 287 4.03 -17.61 3.27
CA ASN A 287 3.33 -17.16 2.10
C ASN A 287 2.02 -17.96 1.96
N ALA A 288 0.94 -17.30 1.54
CA ALA A 288 -0.39 -17.92 1.47
C ALA A 288 -1.22 -17.33 0.32
N HIS A 289 -2.34 -17.96 0.00
CA HIS A 289 -3.36 -17.43 -0.91
C HIS A 289 -4.50 -16.76 -0.14
N GLU A 290 -4.82 -17.26 1.05
CA GLU A 290 -5.84 -16.72 1.94
C GLU A 290 -5.37 -16.75 3.39
N ILE A 291 -5.66 -15.70 4.15
CA ILE A 291 -5.35 -15.57 5.57
C ILE A 291 -6.61 -15.09 6.27
N LYS A 292 -7.10 -15.86 7.23
CA LYS A 292 -8.22 -15.49 8.10
C LYS A 292 -7.69 -15.07 9.45
N LEU A 293 -8.10 -13.90 9.90
CA LEU A 293 -7.64 -13.26 11.12
C LEU A 293 -8.82 -12.94 12.02
N ASN A 294 -8.96 -13.64 13.15
CA ASN A 294 -9.85 -13.19 14.22
C ASN A 294 -9.05 -12.24 15.11
N LEU A 295 -9.32 -10.95 14.97
CA LEU A 295 -8.63 -9.85 15.65
C LEU A 295 -9.54 -9.24 16.71
N CYS A 296 -9.02 -9.03 17.93
CA CYS A 296 -9.70 -8.24 18.96
C CYS A 296 -9.37 -6.72 18.86
N SER A 297 -8.94 -6.26 17.71
CA SER A 297 -8.60 -4.84 17.44
C SER A 297 -8.88 -4.50 15.99
N GLY A 298 -8.83 -3.21 15.64
CA GLY A 298 -8.84 -2.76 14.28
C GLY A 298 -7.57 -3.16 13.50
N PHE A 299 -7.61 -2.88 12.20
CA PHE A 299 -6.51 -3.06 11.26
C PHE A 299 -6.33 -1.83 10.37
N THR A 300 -5.25 -1.79 9.64
CA THR A 300 -5.01 -0.79 8.61
C THR A 300 -4.81 -1.44 7.25
N LEU A 301 -5.34 -0.80 6.20
CA LEU A 301 -5.06 -1.13 4.82
C LEU A 301 -4.48 0.12 4.14
N ASP A 302 -3.22 0.04 3.70
CA ASP A 302 -2.47 1.15 3.08
C ASP A 302 -2.53 2.47 3.88
N GLY A 303 -2.57 2.38 5.21
CA GLY A 303 -2.61 3.52 6.13
C GLY A 303 -4.00 4.02 6.50
N GLN A 304 -5.07 3.51 5.90
CA GLN A 304 -6.45 3.76 6.32
C GLN A 304 -6.82 2.81 7.46
N LEU A 305 -7.56 3.31 8.46
CA LEU A 305 -7.96 2.55 9.65
C LEU A 305 -9.35 1.96 9.48
N TYR A 306 -9.52 0.71 9.90
CA TYR A 306 -10.77 -0.03 9.87
C TYR A 306 -10.98 -0.76 11.20
N GLU A 307 -12.21 -0.76 11.70
CA GLU A 307 -12.63 -1.50 12.89
C GLU A 307 -13.74 -2.47 12.49
N PRO A 308 -13.55 -3.80 12.60
CA PRO A 308 -14.60 -4.76 12.31
C PRO A 308 -15.77 -4.60 13.27
N ASP A 309 -17.00 -4.58 12.77
CA ASP A 309 -18.22 -4.47 13.58
C ASP A 309 -18.45 -5.71 14.45
N ASN A 310 -17.98 -6.86 13.98
CA ASN A 310 -18.09 -8.14 14.70
C ASN A 310 -16.71 -8.81 14.80
N GLN A 311 -16.16 -8.85 16.01
CA GLN A 311 -14.87 -9.50 16.29
C GLN A 311 -14.94 -11.03 16.35
N GLN A 312 -16.13 -11.62 16.32
CA GLN A 312 -16.31 -13.10 16.28
C GLN A 312 -16.10 -13.66 14.86
N GLU A 313 -16.36 -12.83 13.85
CA GLU A 313 -16.13 -13.20 12.45
C GLU A 313 -14.71 -12.78 12.02
N PRO A 314 -14.04 -13.61 11.20
CA PRO A 314 -12.69 -13.30 10.77
C PRO A 314 -12.64 -12.16 9.73
N THR A 315 -11.67 -11.28 9.85
CA THR A 315 -11.20 -10.50 8.70
C THR A 315 -10.43 -11.43 7.76
N VAL A 316 -10.83 -11.47 6.51
CA VAL A 316 -10.24 -12.34 5.49
C VAL A 316 -9.40 -11.50 4.54
N VAL A 317 -8.12 -11.86 4.43
CA VAL A 317 -7.17 -11.28 3.48
C VAL A 317 -6.81 -12.36 2.47
N ARG A 318 -7.12 -12.12 1.19
CA ARG A 318 -6.84 -13.08 0.12
C ARG A 318 -6.22 -12.42 -1.10
N TYR A 319 -5.74 -13.25 -2.03
CA TYR A 319 -5.33 -12.80 -3.34
C TYR A 319 -6.55 -12.24 -4.10
N GLY A 320 -6.51 -10.96 -4.42
CA GLY A 320 -7.60 -10.22 -5.07
C GLY A 320 -7.41 -10.00 -6.57
N GLY A 321 -6.37 -10.56 -7.16
CA GLY A 321 -6.01 -10.33 -8.56
C GLY A 321 -4.62 -9.72 -8.71
N THR A 322 -4.26 -9.36 -9.95
CA THR A 322 -2.96 -8.75 -10.27
C THR A 322 -3.16 -7.40 -10.94
N ALA A 323 -2.54 -6.36 -10.39
CA ALA A 323 -2.45 -5.05 -11.01
C ALA A 323 -1.15 -4.90 -11.80
N SER A 324 -1.21 -4.15 -12.90
CA SER A 324 -0.08 -3.86 -13.77
C SER A 324 0.36 -2.42 -13.59
N PHE A 325 1.62 -2.23 -13.26
CA PHE A 325 2.18 -0.91 -12.97
C PHE A 325 3.26 -0.55 -14.00
N LEU A 326 3.19 0.68 -14.48
CA LEU A 326 4.19 1.25 -15.36
C LEU A 326 5.31 1.92 -14.56
N ARG A 327 6.55 1.56 -14.86
CA ARG A 327 7.73 2.25 -14.40
C ARG A 327 8.56 2.71 -15.59
N VAL A 328 8.77 4.01 -15.72
CA VAL A 328 9.69 4.58 -16.72
C VAL A 328 11.05 4.82 -16.02
N LYS A 329 12.08 4.14 -16.52
CA LYS A 329 13.44 4.26 -15.98
C LYS A 329 14.06 5.62 -16.33
N THR A 330 14.99 6.06 -15.50
CA THR A 330 15.79 7.28 -15.72
C THR A 330 16.86 7.04 -16.75
#